data_3ff860083d01ad2ae1d7bf22a2efb5a7
#
_entry.id   3ff860083d01ad2ae1d7bf22a2efb5a7
#
_cell.length_a   1.000
_cell.length_b   1.000
_cell.length_c   1.000
_cell.angle_alpha   90.00
_cell.angle_beta   90.00
_cell.angle_gamma   90.00
#
_symmetry.space_group_name_H-M   'P 1'
#
loop_
_entity.id
_entity.type
_entity.pdbx_description
1 polymer ?
#
loop_
_entity_poly.entity_id
_entity_poly.type
_entity_poly.pdbx_seq_one_letter_code
_entity_poly.pdbx_strand_id
1 'polypeptide(L)'
;MSASRLDMIFFALRLDNSYIWDRRMENTWHRISESIKEVVPGSVKTIVWMGKITVLITFAMMLLKFFNILPVISDFISPVFKLFGLPGATALAYISGYFVNCYSAIAVISTLDLDWRAVTIIATMVLCSHSMVLETAVLKKTGASVVRVVLTRTLSALFLGFFLNKVLPGSPAASKDTVAQQWTLPFSKTFCDWLIATLKLLVLMAVIIFALNILQRLLCEFGIMDLISRFFKPLMYLFGLPVNASFLWLVANIVGLGYGGAVMLEEIGRGELPDRDVQLLDTHISISHSNVEDLSLMTALGGVWWIILSVRLCAAIVLVWGQRLEYFLRDKYNWQ
;
A
#
# COMPACT_ATOMS: atom_id res chain seq x y z
N MET A 1 27.68 2.41 -2.30
CA MET A 1 27.00 3.63 -2.77
C MET A 1 25.55 3.74 -2.22
N SER A 2 25.24 3.25 -1.05
CA SER A 2 23.87 3.30 -0.47
C SER A 2 23.76 4.15 0.81
N ALA A 3 24.83 4.41 1.50
CA ALA A 3 24.83 5.15 2.77
C ALA A 3 24.45 6.63 2.63
N SER A 4 24.91 7.33 1.60
CA SER A 4 24.73 8.78 1.47
C SER A 4 23.29 9.25 1.20
N ARG A 5 22.38 8.37 0.76
CA ARG A 5 20.96 8.72 0.53
C ARG A 5 20.08 8.49 1.76
N LEU A 6 20.41 7.50 2.56
CA LEU A 6 19.81 7.31 3.88
C LEU A 6 20.16 8.49 4.78
N ASP A 7 21.41 8.92 4.77
CA ASP A 7 21.88 10.09 5.53
C ASP A 7 21.13 11.38 5.16
N MET A 8 20.72 11.56 3.89
CA MET A 8 19.93 12.75 3.50
C MET A 8 18.49 12.72 4.00
N ILE A 9 17.83 11.54 4.02
CA ILE A 9 16.49 11.38 4.59
C ILE A 9 16.58 11.54 6.11
N PHE A 10 17.60 10.98 6.76
CA PHE A 10 17.85 11.09 8.19
C PHE A 10 18.24 12.48 8.62
N PHE A 11 18.99 13.22 7.79
CA PHE A 11 19.31 14.63 8.03
C PHE A 11 18.05 15.52 7.97
N ALA A 12 17.11 15.21 7.08
CA ALA A 12 15.83 15.92 7.00
C ALA A 12 14.88 15.65 8.18
N LEU A 13 15.01 14.49 8.82
CA LEU A 13 14.20 14.11 9.99
C LEU A 13 14.88 14.48 11.34
N ARG A 14 16.17 14.79 11.31
CA ARG A 14 16.95 15.27 12.46
C ARG A 14 16.78 16.77 12.66
N LEU A 15 15.53 17.23 12.74
CA LEU A 15 15.27 18.63 13.02
C LEU A 15 15.40 18.85 14.53
N ASP A 16 16.61 19.10 14.98
CA ASP A 16 16.84 19.85 16.21
C ASP A 16 16.08 21.20 16.11
N ASN A 17 15.39 21.60 17.14
CA ASN A 17 14.57 22.82 17.15
C ASN A 17 15.36 24.07 16.69
N SER A 18 16.65 24.12 16.93
CA SER A 18 17.53 25.19 16.47
C SER A 18 17.60 25.31 14.93
N TYR A 19 17.58 24.17 14.23
CA TYR A 19 17.67 24.13 12.76
C TYR A 19 16.40 24.64 12.06
N ILE A 20 15.23 24.48 12.71
CA ILE A 20 13.94 24.98 12.20
C ILE A 20 13.91 26.52 12.22
N TRP A 21 14.52 27.14 13.23
CA TRP A 21 14.52 28.60 13.37
C TRP A 21 15.50 29.28 12.41
N ASP A 22 16.65 28.71 12.16
CA ASP A 22 17.65 29.28 11.23
C ASP A 22 17.18 29.26 9.77
N ARG A 23 16.44 28.22 9.37
CA ARG A 23 15.86 28.13 8.01
C ARG A 23 14.61 28.99 7.79
N ARG A 24 13.98 29.53 8.82
CA ARG A 24 12.86 30.49 8.67
C ARG A 24 13.26 31.77 7.96
N MET A 25 14.54 32.09 7.95
CA MET A 25 15.10 33.28 7.27
C MET A 25 15.32 33.06 5.77
N GLU A 26 15.37 31.81 5.28
CA GLU A 26 15.46 31.55 3.85
C GLU A 26 14.12 31.83 3.14
N ASN A 27 14.22 32.35 1.90
CA ASN A 27 13.05 32.58 1.07
C ASN A 27 12.26 31.25 0.87
N THR A 28 11.00 31.24 1.28
CA THR A 28 10.12 30.05 1.21
C THR A 28 10.11 29.42 -0.20
N TRP A 29 10.15 30.24 -1.23
CA TRP A 29 10.21 29.77 -2.61
C TRP A 29 11.50 29.02 -2.94
N HIS A 30 12.62 29.45 -2.38
CA HIS A 30 13.89 28.75 -2.53
C HIS A 30 13.81 27.36 -1.89
N ARG A 31 13.28 27.26 -0.67
CA ARG A 31 13.09 25.98 0.05
C ARG A 31 12.18 25.02 -0.70
N ILE A 32 11.05 25.51 -1.24
CA ILE A 32 10.14 24.69 -2.06
C ILE A 32 10.86 24.19 -3.32
N SER A 33 11.56 25.08 -4.02
CA SER A 33 12.28 24.73 -5.25
C SER A 33 13.36 23.68 -5.00
N GLU A 34 14.15 23.83 -3.94
CA GLU A 34 15.18 22.84 -3.58
C GLU A 34 14.55 21.51 -3.17
N SER A 35 13.48 21.52 -2.38
CA SER A 35 12.75 20.32 -2.00
C SER A 35 12.23 19.56 -3.23
N ILE A 36 11.70 20.25 -4.23
CA ILE A 36 11.28 19.64 -5.49
C ILE A 36 12.47 19.04 -6.24
N LYS A 37 13.57 19.78 -6.38
CA LYS A 37 14.77 19.29 -7.08
C LYS A 37 15.34 18.03 -6.44
N GLU A 38 15.35 17.93 -5.11
CA GLU A 38 15.81 16.74 -4.38
C GLU A 38 14.96 15.51 -4.64
N VAL A 39 13.65 15.68 -4.78
CA VAL A 39 12.69 14.58 -4.99
C VAL A 39 12.74 14.04 -6.42
N VAL A 40 13.02 14.89 -7.42
CA VAL A 40 12.96 14.52 -8.85
C VAL A 40 13.77 13.26 -9.18
N PRO A 41 15.07 13.15 -8.86
CA PRO A 41 15.86 11.98 -9.25
C PRO A 41 15.35 10.66 -8.66
N GLY A 42 14.91 10.69 -7.39
CA GLY A 42 14.32 9.54 -6.71
C GLY A 42 13.01 9.12 -7.32
N SER A 43 12.11 10.08 -7.55
CA SER A 43 10.80 9.84 -8.16
C SER A 43 10.92 9.28 -9.57
N VAL A 44 11.79 9.86 -10.40
CA VAL A 44 12.04 9.37 -11.77
C VAL A 44 12.53 7.93 -11.74
N LYS A 45 13.48 7.59 -10.86
CA LYS A 45 13.97 6.22 -10.71
C LYS A 45 12.86 5.25 -10.32
N THR A 46 12.01 5.64 -9.39
CA THR A 46 10.86 4.83 -8.95
C THR A 46 9.85 4.66 -10.09
N ILE A 47 9.47 5.74 -10.76
CA ILE A 47 8.53 5.72 -11.88
C ILE A 47 9.05 4.81 -13.02
N VAL A 48 10.32 4.92 -13.37
CA VAL A 48 10.92 4.08 -14.43
C VAL A 48 10.94 2.60 -14.01
N TRP A 49 11.29 2.31 -12.76
CA TRP A 49 11.31 0.93 -12.28
C TRP A 49 9.91 0.31 -12.22
N MET A 50 8.94 1.03 -11.65
CA MET A 50 7.54 0.61 -11.60
C MET A 50 6.93 0.51 -12.99
N GLY A 51 7.24 1.46 -13.87
CA GLY A 51 6.79 1.47 -15.25
C GLY A 51 7.24 0.23 -16.03
N LYS A 52 8.48 -0.22 -15.87
CA LYS A 52 8.97 -1.45 -16.50
C LYS A 52 8.16 -2.68 -16.05
N ILE A 53 7.87 -2.80 -14.76
CA ILE A 53 7.05 -3.89 -14.20
C ILE A 53 5.62 -3.80 -14.76
N THR A 54 5.04 -2.61 -14.77
CA THR A 54 3.67 -2.37 -15.27
C THR A 54 3.55 -2.74 -16.74
N VAL A 55 4.50 -2.32 -17.60
CA VAL A 55 4.51 -2.67 -19.03
C VAL A 55 4.61 -4.18 -19.21
N LEU A 56 5.51 -4.84 -18.48
CA LEU A 56 5.68 -6.29 -18.57
C LEU A 56 4.40 -7.05 -18.20
N ILE A 57 3.78 -6.66 -17.08
CA ILE A 57 2.56 -7.33 -16.58
C ILE A 57 1.36 -7.05 -17.48
N THR A 58 1.13 -5.79 -17.88
CA THR A 58 0.01 -5.47 -18.77
C THR A 58 0.17 -6.10 -20.15
N PHE A 59 1.42 -6.23 -20.66
CA PHE A 59 1.70 -6.95 -21.90
C PHE A 59 1.39 -8.44 -21.77
N ALA A 60 1.84 -9.08 -20.69
CA ALA A 60 1.50 -10.47 -20.39
C ALA A 60 -0.02 -10.67 -20.31
N MET A 61 -0.74 -9.77 -19.63
CA MET A 61 -2.19 -9.79 -19.54
C MET A 61 -2.86 -9.63 -20.92
N MET A 62 -2.34 -8.76 -21.77
CA MET A 62 -2.81 -8.59 -23.15
C MET A 62 -2.65 -9.89 -23.95
N LEU A 63 -1.50 -10.56 -23.83
CA LEU A 63 -1.26 -11.86 -24.49
C LEU A 63 -2.21 -12.94 -23.94
N LEU A 64 -2.36 -13.03 -22.62
CA LEU A 64 -3.30 -13.99 -22.01
C LEU A 64 -4.74 -13.79 -22.50
N LYS A 65 -5.16 -12.52 -22.67
CA LYS A 65 -6.45 -12.18 -23.26
C LYS A 65 -6.50 -12.57 -24.73
N PHE A 66 -5.49 -12.17 -25.53
CA PHE A 66 -5.44 -12.42 -26.98
C PHE A 66 -5.47 -13.91 -27.30
N PHE A 67 -4.71 -14.73 -26.58
CA PHE A 67 -4.69 -16.19 -26.76
C PHE A 67 -5.82 -16.94 -26.04
N ASN A 68 -6.78 -16.21 -25.43
CA ASN A 68 -7.88 -16.80 -24.66
C ASN A 68 -7.45 -17.73 -23.50
N ILE A 69 -6.28 -17.51 -22.96
CA ILE A 69 -5.79 -18.24 -21.80
C ILE A 69 -6.41 -17.69 -20.52
N LEU A 70 -6.67 -16.36 -20.48
CA LEU A 70 -7.24 -15.70 -19.30
C LEU A 70 -8.58 -16.29 -18.86
N PRO A 71 -9.56 -16.61 -19.74
CA PRO A 71 -10.79 -17.29 -19.33
C PRO A 71 -10.55 -18.63 -18.67
N VAL A 72 -9.65 -19.44 -19.23
CA VAL A 72 -9.35 -20.77 -18.67
C VAL A 72 -8.79 -20.64 -17.24
N ILE A 73 -7.88 -19.70 -17.01
CA ILE A 73 -7.35 -19.42 -15.67
C ILE A 73 -8.47 -18.89 -14.77
N SER A 74 -9.27 -17.96 -15.27
CA SER A 74 -10.40 -17.36 -14.55
C SER A 74 -11.39 -18.42 -14.11
N ASP A 75 -11.80 -19.32 -14.99
CA ASP A 75 -12.76 -20.39 -14.70
C ASP A 75 -12.23 -21.38 -13.67
N PHE A 76 -10.94 -21.73 -13.77
CA PHE A 76 -10.30 -22.62 -12.80
C PHE A 76 -10.28 -22.05 -11.38
N ILE A 77 -10.02 -20.74 -11.22
CA ILE A 77 -9.90 -20.07 -9.92
C ILE A 77 -11.24 -19.47 -9.46
N SER A 78 -12.21 -19.34 -10.38
CA SER A 78 -13.52 -18.73 -10.13
C SER A 78 -14.24 -19.26 -8.89
N PRO A 79 -14.25 -20.60 -8.57
CA PRO A 79 -14.94 -21.07 -7.37
C PRO A 79 -14.46 -20.42 -6.07
N VAL A 80 -13.16 -20.15 -5.96
CA VAL A 80 -12.57 -19.49 -4.79
C VAL A 80 -12.92 -18.00 -4.79
N PHE A 81 -12.79 -17.31 -5.92
CA PHE A 81 -13.02 -15.87 -6.01
C PHE A 81 -14.50 -15.47 -5.98
N LYS A 82 -15.41 -16.40 -6.29
CA LYS A 82 -16.86 -16.24 -6.06
C LYS A 82 -17.21 -16.02 -4.58
N LEU A 83 -16.40 -16.54 -3.64
CA LEU A 83 -16.59 -16.28 -2.20
C LEU A 83 -16.45 -14.78 -1.88
N PHE A 84 -15.66 -14.07 -2.66
CA PHE A 84 -15.45 -12.63 -2.54
C PHE A 84 -16.35 -11.82 -3.49
N GLY A 85 -17.21 -12.48 -4.27
CA GLY A 85 -18.04 -11.85 -5.29
C GLY A 85 -17.22 -11.25 -6.44
N LEU A 86 -16.07 -11.84 -6.73
CA LEU A 86 -15.10 -11.37 -7.71
C LEU A 86 -14.99 -12.35 -8.90
N PRO A 87 -14.74 -11.84 -10.13
CA PRO A 87 -14.37 -12.69 -11.25
C PRO A 87 -13.05 -13.43 -10.98
N GLY A 88 -12.91 -14.67 -11.47
CA GLY A 88 -11.68 -15.46 -11.28
C GLY A 88 -10.42 -14.76 -11.80
N ALA A 89 -10.51 -13.95 -12.85
CA ALA A 89 -9.39 -13.18 -13.39
C ALA A 89 -8.75 -12.21 -12.36
N THR A 90 -9.50 -11.76 -11.36
CA THR A 90 -8.96 -10.91 -10.28
C THR A 90 -7.97 -11.63 -9.37
N ALA A 91 -7.93 -12.98 -9.42
CA ALA A 91 -6.90 -13.76 -8.76
C ALA A 91 -5.48 -13.38 -9.21
N LEU A 92 -5.31 -13.07 -10.50
CA LEU A 92 -4.02 -12.61 -11.02
C LEU A 92 -3.60 -11.27 -10.42
N ALA A 93 -4.56 -10.36 -10.19
CA ALA A 93 -4.30 -9.11 -9.48
C ALA A 93 -3.88 -9.36 -8.04
N TYR A 94 -4.59 -10.25 -7.33
CA TYR A 94 -4.26 -10.61 -5.96
C TYR A 94 -2.88 -11.26 -5.85
N ILE A 95 -2.60 -12.27 -6.66
CA ILE A 95 -1.34 -13.02 -6.66
C ILE A 95 -0.16 -12.11 -7.02
N SER A 96 -0.30 -11.30 -8.09
CA SER A 96 0.76 -10.39 -8.49
C SER A 96 1.02 -9.29 -7.44
N GLY A 97 -0.03 -8.76 -6.82
CA GLY A 97 0.08 -7.83 -5.71
C GLY A 97 0.79 -8.46 -4.51
N TYR A 98 0.37 -9.64 -4.13
CA TYR A 98 0.87 -10.37 -2.98
C TYR A 98 2.38 -10.67 -3.07
N PHE A 99 2.83 -11.21 -4.20
CA PHE A 99 4.23 -11.64 -4.35
C PHE A 99 5.16 -10.56 -4.90
N VAL A 100 4.65 -9.62 -5.69
CA VAL A 100 5.48 -8.57 -6.30
C VAL A 100 5.28 -7.25 -5.58
N ASN A 101 4.22 -6.51 -5.89
CA ASN A 101 3.89 -5.23 -5.24
C ASN A 101 2.50 -4.71 -5.64
N CYS A 102 2.05 -3.62 -4.99
CA CYS A 102 0.78 -2.97 -5.28
C CYS A 102 0.63 -2.58 -6.76
N TYR A 103 1.68 -2.06 -7.40
CA TYR A 103 1.65 -1.63 -8.80
C TYR A 103 1.42 -2.78 -9.77
N SER A 104 1.91 -3.98 -9.44
CA SER A 104 1.63 -5.19 -10.20
C SER A 104 0.14 -5.55 -10.19
N ALA A 105 -0.51 -5.42 -9.04
CA ALA A 105 -1.95 -5.60 -8.93
C ALA A 105 -2.72 -4.53 -9.73
N ILE A 106 -2.31 -3.25 -9.61
CA ILE A 106 -2.87 -2.13 -10.38
C ILE A 106 -2.80 -2.40 -11.88
N ALA A 107 -1.65 -2.88 -12.35
CA ALA A 107 -1.45 -3.24 -13.76
C ALA A 107 -2.46 -4.29 -14.23
N VAL A 108 -2.71 -5.32 -13.44
CA VAL A 108 -3.74 -6.33 -13.76
C VAL A 108 -5.13 -5.74 -13.67
N ILE A 109 -5.49 -5.07 -12.57
CA ILE A 109 -6.83 -4.47 -12.36
C ILE A 109 -7.20 -3.54 -13.51
N SER A 110 -6.25 -2.71 -13.97
CA SER A 110 -6.48 -1.77 -15.08
C SER A 110 -6.81 -2.43 -16.41
N THR A 111 -6.50 -3.72 -16.57
CA THR A 111 -6.82 -4.50 -17.77
C THR A 111 -8.16 -5.22 -17.69
N LEU A 112 -8.77 -5.27 -16.52
CA LEU A 112 -10.04 -5.94 -16.28
C LEU A 112 -11.19 -4.92 -16.31
N ASP A 113 -12.34 -5.33 -16.84
CA ASP A 113 -13.57 -4.53 -16.80
C ASP A 113 -14.30 -4.80 -15.49
N LEU A 114 -13.91 -4.06 -14.44
CA LEU A 114 -14.44 -4.21 -13.09
C LEU A 114 -15.29 -3.00 -12.72
N ASP A 115 -16.41 -3.27 -12.05
CA ASP A 115 -17.20 -2.23 -11.42
C ASP A 115 -16.55 -1.70 -10.13
N TRP A 116 -17.06 -0.58 -9.61
CA TRP A 116 -16.57 0.06 -8.39
C TRP A 116 -16.54 -0.91 -7.19
N ARG A 117 -17.53 -1.83 -7.11
CA ARG A 117 -17.66 -2.81 -6.05
C ARG A 117 -16.52 -3.83 -6.10
N ALA A 118 -16.30 -4.42 -7.26
CA ALA A 118 -15.23 -5.39 -7.48
C ALA A 118 -13.85 -4.74 -7.26
N VAL A 119 -13.64 -3.51 -7.77
CA VAL A 119 -12.40 -2.76 -7.53
C VAL A 119 -12.21 -2.50 -6.04
N THR A 120 -13.25 -2.09 -5.30
CA THR A 120 -13.15 -1.84 -3.86
C THR A 120 -12.77 -3.10 -3.08
N ILE A 121 -13.38 -4.25 -3.41
CA ILE A 121 -13.09 -5.52 -2.76
C ILE A 121 -11.65 -5.97 -3.04
N ILE A 122 -11.26 -6.04 -4.32
CA ILE A 122 -9.92 -6.50 -4.68
C ILE A 122 -8.84 -5.55 -4.19
N ALA A 123 -9.07 -4.23 -4.25
CA ALA A 123 -8.16 -3.23 -3.69
C ALA A 123 -7.96 -3.41 -2.19
N THR A 124 -9.04 -3.65 -1.42
CA THR A 124 -8.93 -3.92 0.02
C THR A 124 -8.09 -5.17 0.28
N MET A 125 -8.33 -6.25 -0.44
CA MET A 125 -7.57 -7.50 -0.29
C MET A 125 -6.09 -7.29 -0.62
N VAL A 126 -5.78 -6.63 -1.73
CA VAL A 126 -4.41 -6.32 -2.16
C VAL A 126 -3.72 -5.41 -1.15
N LEU A 127 -4.35 -4.31 -0.73
CA LEU A 127 -3.75 -3.34 0.19
C LEU A 127 -3.50 -3.91 1.60
N CYS A 128 -4.18 -4.98 1.99
CA CYS A 128 -3.88 -5.70 3.23
C CYS A 128 -2.65 -6.61 3.11
N SER A 129 -2.33 -7.11 1.92
CA SER A 129 -1.36 -8.22 1.78
C SER A 129 -0.35 -8.08 0.63
N HIS A 130 -0.27 -6.91 -0.03
CA HIS A 130 0.70 -6.70 -1.12
C HIS A 130 2.15 -6.75 -0.63
N SER A 131 3.08 -6.90 -1.57
CA SER A 131 4.54 -6.93 -1.30
C SER A 131 4.93 -7.84 -0.13
N MET A 132 4.24 -8.98 0.02
CA MET A 132 4.32 -9.83 1.22
C MET A 132 5.76 -10.18 1.59
N VAL A 133 6.58 -10.53 0.62
CA VAL A 133 7.97 -10.94 0.88
C VAL A 133 8.81 -9.77 1.39
N LEU A 134 8.75 -8.63 0.67
CA LEU A 134 9.57 -7.45 0.98
C LEU A 134 9.18 -6.83 2.32
N GLU A 135 7.90 -6.58 2.52
CA GLU A 135 7.42 -5.90 3.73
C GLU A 135 7.51 -6.77 4.97
N THR A 136 7.28 -8.09 4.82
CA THR A 136 7.54 -9.02 5.92
C THR A 136 9.03 -9.05 6.30
N ALA A 137 9.94 -8.93 5.32
CA ALA A 137 11.37 -8.82 5.62
C ALA A 137 11.73 -7.52 6.36
N VAL A 138 11.05 -6.41 6.07
CA VAL A 138 11.19 -5.15 6.81
C VAL A 138 10.68 -5.32 8.25
N LEU A 139 9.44 -5.80 8.43
CA LEU A 139 8.85 -6.01 9.75
C LEU A 139 9.58 -7.06 10.59
N LYS A 140 10.23 -8.06 9.97
CA LYS A 140 11.11 -8.99 10.68
C LYS A 140 12.29 -8.26 11.34
N LYS A 141 12.84 -7.23 10.70
CA LYS A 141 13.96 -6.45 11.26
C LYS A 141 13.55 -5.59 12.45
N THR A 142 12.26 -5.23 12.58
CA THR A 142 11.70 -4.54 13.76
C THR A 142 11.39 -5.50 14.92
N GLY A 143 11.56 -6.82 14.71
CA GLY A 143 11.29 -7.85 15.71
C GLY A 143 9.97 -8.59 15.53
N ALA A 144 9.20 -8.29 14.47
CA ALA A 144 7.95 -8.98 14.23
C ALA A 144 8.14 -10.45 13.81
N SER A 145 7.27 -11.34 14.27
CA SER A 145 7.24 -12.73 13.83
C SER A 145 6.76 -12.84 12.38
N VAL A 146 7.59 -13.42 11.51
CA VAL A 146 7.26 -13.64 10.09
C VAL A 146 5.93 -14.39 9.93
N VAL A 147 5.73 -15.46 10.69
CA VAL A 147 4.52 -16.28 10.64
C VAL A 147 3.30 -15.45 11.04
N ARG A 148 3.41 -14.67 12.13
CA ARG A 148 2.31 -13.78 12.57
C ARG A 148 1.98 -12.75 11.50
N VAL A 149 2.98 -12.07 10.93
CA VAL A 149 2.77 -11.06 9.87
C VAL A 149 2.07 -11.66 8.65
N VAL A 150 2.59 -12.77 8.12
CA VAL A 150 2.03 -13.45 6.94
C VAL A 150 0.60 -13.90 7.20
N LEU A 151 0.35 -14.58 8.32
CA LEU A 151 -1.00 -15.05 8.67
C LEU A 151 -1.96 -13.87 8.88
N THR A 152 -1.56 -12.87 9.65
CA THR A 152 -2.40 -11.71 9.95
C THR A 152 -2.80 -10.98 8.68
N ARG A 153 -1.86 -10.68 7.79
CA ARG A 153 -2.10 -9.97 6.53
C ARG A 153 -2.96 -10.80 5.57
N THR A 154 -2.63 -12.09 5.40
CA THR A 154 -3.38 -12.96 4.50
C THR A 154 -4.80 -13.20 4.97
N LEU A 155 -4.98 -13.58 6.25
CA LEU A 155 -6.30 -13.84 6.81
C LEU A 155 -7.16 -12.57 6.82
N SER A 156 -6.58 -11.41 7.12
CA SER A 156 -7.31 -10.14 7.05
C SER A 156 -7.74 -9.80 5.63
N ALA A 157 -6.89 -10.00 4.63
CA ALA A 157 -7.24 -9.77 3.23
C ALA A 157 -8.42 -10.64 2.80
N LEU A 158 -8.38 -11.94 3.11
CA LEU A 158 -9.45 -12.88 2.78
C LEU A 158 -10.74 -12.58 3.56
N PHE A 159 -10.62 -12.33 4.86
CA PHE A 159 -11.78 -11.99 5.70
C PHE A 159 -12.45 -10.69 5.22
N LEU A 160 -11.69 -9.64 4.99
CA LEU A 160 -12.24 -8.35 4.55
C LEU A 160 -12.84 -8.45 3.14
N GLY A 161 -12.22 -9.21 2.24
CA GLY A 161 -12.81 -9.49 0.92
C GLY A 161 -14.15 -10.18 1.02
N PHE A 162 -14.25 -11.22 1.85
CA PHE A 162 -15.50 -11.92 2.12
C PHE A 162 -16.54 -11.02 2.81
N PHE A 163 -16.13 -10.26 3.82
CA PHE A 163 -17.00 -9.33 4.55
C PHE A 163 -17.58 -8.26 3.61
N LEU A 164 -16.72 -7.62 2.80
CA LEU A 164 -17.18 -6.60 1.86
C LEU A 164 -18.13 -7.18 0.80
N ASN A 165 -17.90 -8.41 0.34
CA ASN A 165 -18.84 -9.08 -0.55
C ASN A 165 -20.24 -9.23 0.07
N LYS A 166 -20.36 -9.39 1.38
CA LYS A 166 -21.66 -9.51 2.08
C LYS A 166 -22.32 -8.18 2.39
N VAL A 167 -21.52 -7.13 2.61
CA VAL A 167 -22.02 -5.83 3.09
C VAL A 167 -22.25 -4.84 1.95
N LEU A 168 -21.42 -4.87 0.90
CA LEU A 168 -21.56 -3.92 -0.19
C LEU A 168 -22.78 -4.23 -1.06
N PRO A 169 -23.59 -3.22 -1.38
CA PRO A 169 -24.73 -3.36 -2.26
C PRO A 169 -24.29 -3.73 -3.69
N GLY A 170 -25.18 -4.34 -4.43
CA GLY A 170 -24.96 -4.77 -5.83
C GLY A 170 -24.83 -6.28 -5.94
N SER A 171 -25.02 -6.78 -7.15
CA SER A 171 -24.78 -8.19 -7.45
C SER A 171 -23.28 -8.47 -7.47
N PRO A 172 -22.84 -9.69 -7.03
CA PRO A 172 -21.50 -10.14 -7.32
C PRO A 172 -21.19 -9.86 -8.79
N ALA A 173 -19.99 -9.34 -9.08
CA ALA A 173 -19.61 -9.06 -10.44
C ALA A 173 -19.83 -10.34 -11.27
N ALA A 174 -20.96 -10.39 -11.97
CA ALA A 174 -21.10 -11.34 -13.03
C ALA A 174 -19.90 -11.06 -13.92
N SER A 175 -19.03 -12.06 -14.10
CA SER A 175 -18.13 -12.03 -15.23
C SER A 175 -19.04 -11.76 -16.42
N LYS A 176 -19.19 -10.49 -16.80
CA LYS A 176 -19.64 -10.23 -18.15
C LYS A 176 -18.60 -10.95 -18.97
N ASP A 177 -19.03 -12.01 -19.63
CA ASP A 177 -18.20 -12.80 -20.55
C ASP A 177 -17.75 -11.93 -21.74
N THR A 178 -17.25 -10.73 -21.44
CA THR A 178 -16.60 -9.83 -22.38
C THR A 178 -15.30 -10.42 -22.90
N VAL A 179 -14.85 -11.53 -22.29
CA VAL A 179 -13.68 -12.27 -22.78
C VAL A 179 -14.01 -13.06 -24.05
N ALA A 180 -15.24 -13.47 -24.27
CA ALA A 180 -15.63 -14.30 -25.43
C ALA A 180 -15.63 -13.55 -26.77
N GLN A 181 -15.58 -12.22 -26.76
CA GLN A 181 -15.78 -11.41 -27.97
C GLN A 181 -14.49 -10.89 -28.64
N GLN A 182 -13.31 -11.12 -28.04
CA GLN A 182 -12.03 -10.55 -28.56
C GLN A 182 -11.35 -11.35 -29.68
N TRP A 183 -11.84 -12.55 -29.99
CA TRP A 183 -11.26 -13.37 -31.06
C TRP A 183 -11.39 -12.81 -32.48
N THR A 184 -12.19 -11.79 -32.69
CA THR A 184 -12.46 -11.20 -33.99
C THR A 184 -11.56 -10.00 -34.32
N LEU A 185 -10.81 -9.49 -33.36
CA LEU A 185 -9.95 -8.33 -33.57
C LEU A 185 -8.55 -8.74 -34.04
N PRO A 186 -8.02 -8.07 -35.07
CA PRO A 186 -6.64 -8.32 -35.50
C PRO A 186 -5.66 -7.94 -34.38
N PHE A 187 -4.54 -8.68 -34.30
CA PHE A 187 -3.51 -8.43 -33.28
C PHE A 187 -3.05 -6.97 -33.24
N SER A 188 -2.92 -6.33 -34.42
CA SER A 188 -2.53 -4.92 -34.51
C SER A 188 -3.44 -3.98 -33.74
N LYS A 189 -4.77 -4.19 -33.82
CA LYS A 189 -5.73 -3.40 -33.07
C LYS A 189 -5.61 -3.66 -31.58
N THR A 190 -5.57 -4.93 -31.17
CA THR A 190 -5.41 -5.31 -29.76
C THR A 190 -4.13 -4.72 -29.15
N PHE A 191 -3.02 -4.75 -29.91
CA PHE A 191 -1.76 -4.16 -29.50
C PHE A 191 -1.84 -2.63 -29.39
N CYS A 192 -2.45 -1.94 -30.34
CA CYS A 192 -2.64 -0.48 -30.27
C CYS A 192 -3.51 -0.06 -29.07
N ASP A 193 -4.62 -0.78 -28.84
CA ASP A 193 -5.51 -0.51 -27.70
C ASP A 193 -4.78 -0.74 -26.37
N TRP A 194 -4.00 -1.81 -26.25
CA TRP A 194 -3.14 -2.07 -25.10
C TRP A 194 -2.10 -0.97 -24.90
N LEU A 195 -1.43 -0.53 -25.98
CA LEU A 195 -0.38 0.50 -25.87
C LEU A 195 -0.95 1.81 -25.34
N ILE A 196 -2.11 2.25 -25.87
CA ILE A 196 -2.79 3.46 -25.44
C ILE A 196 -3.22 3.34 -23.97
N ALA A 197 -3.84 2.22 -23.59
CA ALA A 197 -4.28 1.99 -22.21
C ALA A 197 -3.09 1.97 -21.22
N THR A 198 -2.01 1.27 -21.59
CA THR A 198 -0.80 1.20 -20.76
C THR A 198 -0.13 2.56 -20.61
N LEU A 199 -0.05 3.35 -21.71
CA LEU A 199 0.51 4.69 -21.64
C LEU A 199 -0.29 5.61 -20.71
N LYS A 200 -1.63 5.58 -20.79
CA LYS A 200 -2.50 6.33 -19.88
C LYS A 200 -2.27 5.94 -18.42
N LEU A 201 -2.16 4.62 -18.14
CA LEU A 201 -1.87 4.12 -16.81
C LEU A 201 -0.51 4.61 -16.29
N LEU A 202 0.54 4.55 -17.12
CA LEU A 202 1.88 4.99 -16.77
C LEU A 202 1.91 6.50 -16.46
N VAL A 203 1.21 7.32 -17.24
CA VAL A 203 1.09 8.76 -16.98
C VAL A 203 0.36 9.01 -15.65
N LEU A 204 -0.76 8.32 -15.41
CA LEU A 204 -1.50 8.44 -14.15
C LEU A 204 -0.62 8.07 -12.95
N MET A 205 0.06 6.93 -13.01
CA MET A 205 0.97 6.49 -11.94
C MET A 205 2.10 7.50 -11.72
N ALA A 206 2.73 7.99 -12.81
CA ALA A 206 3.81 8.96 -12.72
C ALA A 206 3.37 10.25 -12.05
N VAL A 207 2.20 10.78 -12.42
CA VAL A 207 1.65 12.00 -11.81
C VAL A 207 1.37 11.80 -10.32
N ILE A 208 0.73 10.69 -9.94
CA ILE A 208 0.40 10.42 -8.53
C ILE A 208 1.69 10.24 -7.72
N ILE A 209 2.62 9.40 -8.14
CA ILE A 209 3.89 9.14 -7.44
C ILE A 209 4.67 10.45 -7.28
N PHE A 210 4.79 11.23 -8.35
CA PHE A 210 5.54 12.48 -8.32
C PHE A 210 4.91 13.51 -7.38
N ALA A 211 3.59 13.70 -7.47
CA ALA A 211 2.84 14.62 -6.63
C ALA A 211 2.94 14.24 -5.14
N LEU A 212 2.82 12.94 -4.83
CA LEU A 212 2.90 12.46 -3.45
C LEU A 212 4.30 12.56 -2.87
N ASN A 213 5.34 12.25 -3.65
CA ASN A 213 6.72 12.40 -3.20
C ASN A 213 7.08 13.88 -2.93
N ILE A 214 6.60 14.81 -3.76
CA ILE A 214 6.74 16.25 -3.50
C ILE A 214 5.99 16.62 -2.22
N LEU A 215 4.73 16.21 -2.09
CA LEU A 215 3.93 16.49 -0.91
C LEU A 215 4.62 15.98 0.37
N GLN A 216 5.09 14.74 0.39
CA GLN A 216 5.84 14.17 1.52
C GLN A 216 7.06 15.00 1.87
N ARG A 217 7.87 15.36 0.87
CA ARG A 217 9.08 16.17 1.10
C ARG A 217 8.76 17.53 1.68
N LEU A 218 7.73 18.20 1.18
CA LEU A 218 7.28 19.47 1.71
C LEU A 218 6.74 19.36 3.15
N LEU A 219 5.97 18.32 3.45
CA LEU A 219 5.49 18.06 4.81
C LEU A 219 6.65 17.89 5.80
N CYS A 220 7.71 17.19 5.38
CA CYS A 220 8.92 17.02 6.19
C CYS A 220 9.68 18.35 6.31
N GLU A 221 9.90 19.06 5.20
CA GLU A 221 10.69 20.29 5.15
C GLU A 221 10.11 21.41 6.01
N PHE A 222 8.77 21.49 6.07
CA PHE A 222 8.08 22.52 6.86
C PHE A 222 7.71 22.05 8.29
N GLY A 223 8.16 20.87 8.72
CA GLY A 223 7.86 20.33 10.06
C GLY A 223 6.37 20.00 10.26
N ILE A 224 5.60 19.92 9.19
CA ILE A 224 4.15 19.63 9.24
C ILE A 224 3.93 18.19 9.69
N MET A 225 4.86 17.26 9.40
CA MET A 225 4.80 15.88 9.85
C MET A 225 4.72 15.78 11.37
N ASP A 226 5.51 16.58 12.10
CA ASP A 226 5.48 16.61 13.57
C ASP A 226 4.17 17.19 14.09
N LEU A 227 3.66 18.23 13.44
CA LEU A 227 2.38 18.82 13.79
C LEU A 227 1.23 17.81 13.61
N ILE A 228 1.18 17.15 12.46
CA ILE A 228 0.20 16.10 12.17
C ILE A 228 0.33 14.96 13.18
N SER A 229 1.56 14.50 13.45
CA SER A 229 1.82 13.46 14.44
C SER A 229 1.25 13.82 15.82
N ARG A 230 1.45 15.05 16.27
CA ARG A 230 0.85 15.54 17.56
C ARG A 230 -0.68 15.53 17.52
N PHE A 231 -1.29 15.87 16.39
CA PHE A 231 -2.73 15.81 16.20
C PHE A 231 -3.27 14.37 16.29
N PHE A 232 -2.50 13.38 15.80
CA PHE A 232 -2.87 11.97 15.82
C PHE A 232 -2.61 11.27 17.17
N LYS A 233 -1.89 11.91 18.12
CA LYS A 233 -1.64 11.32 19.44
C LYS A 233 -2.89 10.79 20.17
N PRO A 234 -4.03 11.52 20.23
CA PRO A 234 -5.24 10.99 20.84
C PRO A 234 -5.79 9.75 20.13
N LEU A 235 -5.60 9.67 18.80
CA LEU A 235 -6.07 8.57 17.99
C LEU A 235 -5.32 7.27 18.29
N MET A 236 -4.07 7.37 18.78
CA MET A 236 -3.28 6.22 19.19
C MET A 236 -3.98 5.41 20.29
N TYR A 237 -4.69 6.07 21.20
CA TYR A 237 -5.47 5.37 22.22
C TYR A 237 -6.60 4.53 21.61
N LEU A 238 -7.32 5.06 20.62
CA LEU A 238 -8.36 4.34 19.90
C LEU A 238 -7.75 3.13 19.16
N PHE A 239 -6.59 3.31 18.54
CA PHE A 239 -5.88 2.25 17.83
C PHE A 239 -5.26 1.20 18.77
N GLY A 240 -5.24 1.45 20.07
CA GLY A 240 -4.54 0.59 21.02
C GLY A 240 -3.02 0.69 20.90
N LEU A 241 -2.50 1.79 20.35
CA LEU A 241 -1.07 2.04 20.17
C LEU A 241 -0.51 2.96 21.27
N PRO A 242 0.79 2.87 21.57
CA PRO A 242 1.43 3.83 22.45
C PRO A 242 1.51 5.20 21.77
N VAL A 243 1.37 6.26 22.57
CA VAL A 243 1.36 7.64 22.05
C VAL A 243 2.65 8.00 21.34
N ASN A 244 3.78 7.45 21.81
CA ASN A 244 5.11 7.68 21.22
C ASN A 244 5.25 7.07 19.81
N ALA A 245 4.40 6.10 19.45
CA ALA A 245 4.40 5.51 18.11
C ALA A 245 3.70 6.39 17.05
N SER A 246 3.10 7.53 17.43
CA SER A 246 2.31 8.37 16.50
C SER A 246 3.10 8.84 15.30
N PHE A 247 4.37 9.20 15.47
CA PHE A 247 5.24 9.61 14.36
C PHE A 247 5.53 8.44 13.41
N LEU A 248 5.92 7.28 13.94
CA LEU A 248 6.21 6.09 13.13
C LEU A 248 4.97 5.56 12.42
N TRP A 249 3.81 5.60 13.10
CA TRP A 249 2.53 5.28 12.48
C TRP A 249 2.22 6.21 11.30
N LEU A 250 2.43 7.51 11.48
CA LEU A 250 2.22 8.51 10.42
C LEU A 250 3.16 8.27 9.23
N VAL A 251 4.44 8.04 9.49
CA VAL A 251 5.44 7.73 8.46
C VAL A 251 5.03 6.49 7.66
N ALA A 252 4.64 5.40 8.31
CA ALA A 252 4.19 4.18 7.64
C ALA A 252 2.94 4.41 6.76
N ASN A 253 2.04 5.31 7.19
CA ASN A 253 0.80 5.59 6.47
C ASN A 253 0.95 6.56 5.30
N ILE A 254 1.88 7.51 5.39
CA ILE A 254 2.14 8.51 4.33
C ILE A 254 3.23 8.03 3.36
N VAL A 255 4.34 7.51 3.91
CA VAL A 255 5.54 7.15 3.15
C VAL A 255 5.52 5.67 2.73
N GLY A 256 4.71 4.85 3.43
CA GLY A 256 4.66 3.40 3.24
C GLY A 256 5.81 2.66 3.94
N LEU A 257 5.73 1.32 3.95
CA LEU A 257 6.73 0.47 4.63
C LEU A 257 8.05 0.38 3.85
N GLY A 258 8.05 0.56 2.55
CA GLY A 258 9.25 0.45 1.74
C GLY A 258 10.34 1.47 2.12
N TYR A 259 9.95 2.72 2.26
CA TYR A 259 10.84 3.81 2.67
C TYR A 259 10.72 4.09 4.18
N GLY A 260 9.50 4.09 4.72
CA GLY A 260 9.25 4.33 6.14
C GLY A 260 9.86 3.27 7.05
N GLY A 261 10.06 2.05 6.55
CA GLY A 261 10.72 0.99 7.28
C GLY A 261 12.17 1.32 7.70
N ALA A 262 12.90 2.09 6.91
CA ALA A 262 14.24 2.54 7.28
C ALA A 262 14.19 3.52 8.46
N VAL A 263 13.26 4.47 8.45
CA VAL A 263 13.03 5.42 9.54
C VAL A 263 12.60 4.67 10.81
N MET A 264 11.68 3.70 10.66
CA MET A 264 11.23 2.87 11.78
C MET A 264 12.40 2.11 12.43
N LEU A 265 13.28 1.49 11.63
CA LEU A 265 14.43 0.76 12.15
C LEU A 265 15.41 1.65 12.92
N GLU A 266 15.60 2.90 12.47
CA GLU A 266 16.45 3.85 13.19
C GLU A 266 15.83 4.27 14.52
N GLU A 267 14.56 4.68 14.52
CA GLU A 267 13.87 5.12 15.75
C GLU A 267 13.74 3.98 16.77
N ILE A 268 13.44 2.77 16.31
CA ILE A 268 13.43 1.57 17.17
C ILE A 268 14.84 1.28 17.72
N GLY A 269 15.86 1.44 16.87
CA GLY A 269 17.26 1.25 17.27
C GLY A 269 17.75 2.24 18.33
N ARG A 270 17.10 3.40 18.50
CA ARG A 270 17.34 4.35 19.58
C ARG A 270 16.77 3.92 20.93
N GLY A 271 15.93 2.86 20.95
CA GLY A 271 15.37 2.29 22.18
C GLY A 271 14.23 3.11 22.80
N GLU A 272 13.63 4.03 22.05
CA GLU A 272 12.54 4.89 22.55
C GLU A 272 11.20 4.16 22.73
N LEU A 273 11.06 2.99 22.07
CA LEU A 273 9.86 2.16 22.14
C LEU A 273 10.20 0.76 22.67
N PRO A 274 9.49 0.28 23.71
CA PRO A 274 9.60 -1.10 24.17
C PRO A 274 9.21 -2.10 23.08
N ASP A 275 9.80 -3.30 23.05
CA ASP A 275 9.54 -4.33 22.04
C ASP A 275 8.06 -4.67 21.86
N ARG A 276 7.29 -4.72 22.97
CA ARG A 276 5.84 -4.97 22.91
C ARG A 276 5.10 -3.86 22.15
N ASP A 277 5.50 -2.61 22.34
CA ASP A 277 4.91 -1.45 21.69
C ASP A 277 5.25 -1.42 20.19
N VAL A 278 6.49 -1.80 19.84
CA VAL A 278 6.90 -2.01 18.44
C VAL A 278 6.04 -3.09 17.79
N GLN A 279 5.81 -4.22 18.45
CA GLN A 279 4.98 -5.30 17.90
C GLN A 279 3.51 -4.92 17.73
N LEU A 280 2.95 -4.07 18.60
CA LEU A 280 1.61 -3.51 18.42
C LEU A 280 1.55 -2.59 17.20
N LEU A 281 2.55 -1.72 17.05
CA LEU A 281 2.68 -0.86 15.87
C LEU A 281 2.80 -1.70 14.60
N ASP A 282 3.69 -2.68 14.57
CA ASP A 282 3.89 -3.59 13.43
C ASP A 282 2.59 -4.31 13.04
N THR A 283 1.80 -4.76 14.03
CA THR A 283 0.49 -5.38 13.77
C THR A 283 -0.47 -4.41 13.11
N HIS A 284 -0.54 -3.16 13.59
CA HIS A 284 -1.42 -2.15 13.01
C HIS A 284 -1.01 -1.79 11.59
N ILE A 285 0.26 -1.40 11.39
CA ILE A 285 0.75 -0.95 10.09
C ILE A 285 0.85 -2.09 9.06
N SER A 286 0.98 -3.34 9.49
CA SER A 286 1.00 -4.48 8.57
C SER A 286 -0.24 -4.54 7.68
N ILE A 287 -1.39 -4.04 8.17
CA ILE A 287 -2.67 -4.03 7.44
C ILE A 287 -3.05 -2.64 6.95
N SER A 288 -2.69 -1.58 7.69
CA SER A 288 -3.19 -0.23 7.45
C SER A 288 -2.12 0.77 7.02
N HIS A 289 -0.99 0.33 6.47
CA HIS A 289 0.02 1.25 5.93
C HIS A 289 -0.32 1.77 4.52
N SER A 290 0.49 2.73 4.04
CA SER A 290 0.42 3.28 2.67
C SER A 290 -0.99 3.81 2.30
N ASN A 291 -1.62 4.51 3.25
CA ASN A 291 -2.99 5.01 3.07
C ASN A 291 -3.05 6.28 2.21
N VAL A 292 -1.95 6.84 1.77
CA VAL A 292 -1.93 7.98 0.86
C VAL A 292 -1.60 7.52 -0.55
N GLU A 293 -0.46 6.87 -0.78
CA GLU A 293 0.01 6.50 -2.10
C GLU A 293 -0.83 5.37 -2.72
N ASP A 294 -0.80 4.19 -2.12
CA ASP A 294 -1.45 3.01 -2.70
C ASP A 294 -2.97 3.14 -2.75
N LEU A 295 -3.57 3.76 -1.72
CA LEU A 295 -5.00 4.01 -1.69
C LEU A 295 -5.43 5.00 -2.78
N SER A 296 -4.63 6.05 -3.05
CA SER A 296 -4.92 6.99 -4.14
C SER A 296 -4.91 6.32 -5.51
N LEU A 297 -3.95 5.43 -5.74
CA LEU A 297 -3.86 4.66 -6.98
C LEU A 297 -5.05 3.70 -7.15
N MET A 298 -5.45 2.99 -6.10
CA MET A 298 -6.61 2.11 -6.14
C MET A 298 -7.92 2.89 -6.33
N THR A 299 -8.00 4.11 -5.77
CA THR A 299 -9.13 5.01 -5.95
C THR A 299 -9.21 5.51 -7.39
N ALA A 300 -8.08 5.82 -8.01
CA ALA A 300 -8.03 6.23 -9.42
C ALA A 300 -8.49 5.12 -10.38
N LEU A 301 -8.45 3.85 -9.97
CA LEU A 301 -9.01 2.72 -10.70
C LEU A 301 -10.51 2.50 -10.45
N GLY A 302 -11.15 3.30 -9.60
CA GLY A 302 -12.58 3.21 -9.29
C GLY A 302 -12.89 2.61 -7.92
N GLY A 303 -11.90 2.33 -7.08
CA GLY A 303 -12.10 1.89 -5.70
C GLY A 303 -12.65 3.02 -4.82
N VAL A 304 -13.54 2.68 -3.89
CA VAL A 304 -14.13 3.65 -2.96
C VAL A 304 -13.22 3.83 -1.76
N TRP A 305 -12.43 4.92 -1.77
CA TRP A 305 -11.34 5.16 -0.82
C TRP A 305 -11.76 5.08 0.66
N TRP A 306 -12.91 5.68 1.02
CA TRP A 306 -13.35 5.72 2.42
C TRP A 306 -13.78 4.33 2.92
N ILE A 307 -14.33 3.45 2.06
CA ILE A 307 -14.64 2.06 2.41
C ILE A 307 -13.35 1.29 2.66
N ILE A 308 -12.41 1.37 1.71
CA ILE A 308 -11.12 0.67 1.79
C ILE A 308 -10.37 1.10 3.05
N LEU A 309 -10.28 2.41 3.30
CA LEU A 309 -9.60 2.97 4.47
C LEU A 309 -10.26 2.52 5.77
N SER A 310 -11.59 2.68 5.88
CA SER A 310 -12.34 2.39 7.11
C SER A 310 -12.24 0.92 7.50
N VAL A 311 -12.42 -0.01 6.56
CA VAL A 311 -12.39 -1.45 6.90
C VAL A 311 -10.98 -1.92 7.27
N ARG A 312 -9.94 -1.38 6.63
CA ARG A 312 -8.54 -1.67 6.97
C ARG A 312 -8.17 -1.14 8.35
N LEU A 313 -8.56 0.11 8.66
CA LEU A 313 -8.33 0.69 9.99
C LEU A 313 -9.10 -0.06 11.07
N CYS A 314 -10.38 -0.38 10.85
CA CYS A 314 -11.16 -1.19 11.80
C CYS A 314 -10.52 -2.56 12.04
N ALA A 315 -10.08 -3.24 10.99
CA ALA A 315 -9.40 -4.52 11.14
C ALA A 315 -8.09 -4.39 11.92
N ALA A 316 -7.29 -3.37 11.63
CA ALA A 316 -6.05 -3.10 12.35
C ALA A 316 -6.30 -2.83 13.85
N ILE A 317 -7.32 -2.03 14.18
CA ILE A 317 -7.73 -1.77 15.56
C ILE A 317 -8.10 -3.08 16.28
N VAL A 318 -8.96 -3.89 15.67
CA VAL A 318 -9.41 -5.17 16.27
C VAL A 318 -8.21 -6.09 16.54
N LEU A 319 -7.27 -6.18 15.62
CA LEU A 319 -6.09 -7.02 15.77
C LEU A 319 -5.14 -6.51 16.87
N VAL A 320 -4.91 -5.20 16.94
CA VAL A 320 -4.07 -4.62 18.00
C VAL A 320 -4.70 -4.83 19.38
N TRP A 321 -6.01 -4.60 19.52
CA TRP A 321 -6.69 -4.87 20.78
C TRP A 321 -6.72 -6.36 21.13
N GLY A 322 -6.85 -7.25 20.12
CA GLY A 322 -6.69 -8.69 20.29
C GLY A 322 -5.29 -9.06 20.80
N GLN A 323 -4.24 -8.46 20.25
CA GLN A 323 -2.87 -8.69 20.70
C GLN A 323 -2.61 -8.12 22.11
N ARG A 324 -3.21 -6.98 22.47
CA ARG A 324 -3.17 -6.46 23.84
C ARG A 324 -3.84 -7.42 24.83
N LEU A 325 -4.98 -7.98 24.45
CA LEU A 325 -5.65 -9.00 25.25
C LEU A 325 -4.77 -10.25 25.39
N GLU A 326 -4.13 -10.70 24.32
CA GLU A 326 -3.14 -11.80 24.36
C GLU A 326 -2.06 -11.52 25.38
N TYR A 327 -1.43 -10.33 25.35
CA TYR A 327 -0.38 -9.94 26.31
C TYR A 327 -0.92 -9.92 27.75
N PHE A 328 -2.10 -9.34 27.97
CA PHE A 328 -2.72 -9.32 29.29
C PHE A 328 -2.97 -10.74 29.85
N LEU A 329 -3.45 -11.67 29.01
CA LEU A 329 -3.69 -13.06 29.42
C LEU A 329 -2.38 -13.79 29.70
N ARG A 330 -1.34 -13.58 28.88
CA ARG A 330 -0.02 -14.18 29.10
C ARG A 330 0.58 -13.70 30.43
N ASP A 331 0.54 -12.41 30.69
CA ASP A 331 1.06 -11.83 31.94
C ASP A 331 0.28 -12.32 33.17
N LYS A 332 -1.06 -12.48 33.05
CA LYS A 332 -1.92 -12.95 34.13
C LYS A 332 -1.76 -14.44 34.45
N TYR A 333 -1.53 -15.27 33.47
CA TYR A 333 -1.48 -16.74 33.63
C TYR A 333 -0.07 -17.31 33.50
N ASN A 334 0.99 -16.49 33.47
CA ASN A 334 2.39 -16.91 33.28
C ASN A 334 2.60 -17.88 32.11
N TRP A 335 1.85 -17.73 31.02
CA TRP A 335 2.04 -18.52 29.80
C TRP A 335 3.28 -18.02 29.07
N GLN A 336 4.35 -18.86 29.05
CA GLN A 336 5.57 -18.61 28.28
C GLN A 336 5.38 -18.88 26.79
#